data_a49e21aa4b0b5aaef2bae3b815c616a9
#
_entry.id   a49e21aa4b0b5aaef2bae3b815c616a9
#
_cell.length_a   1.000
_cell.length_b   1.000
_cell.length_c   1.000
_cell.angle_alpha   90.00
_cell.angle_beta   90.00
_cell.angle_gamma   90.00
#
_symmetry.space_group_name_H-M   'P 1'
#
loop_
_entity.id
_entity.type
_entity.pdbx_description
1 polymer ?
#
loop_
_entity_poly.entity_id
_entity_poly.type
_entity_poly.pdbx_seq_one_letter_code
_entity_poly.pdbx_strand_id
1 'polypeptide(L)'
;MLDAAIGDAVVGALIRVDDREIGAWTATAGSAQAGGHVPVDPRGNFRIGSITKTLVATVVLQLVADGAVRLDRPVQRHLPGVLPSGYPPITVRDLLHNTSGIPNYLPEVLSSPDDILANRTQTWTPEQLVALATAHPPEFEPGTALGYSNTNYVLLGLLIQEVTGNWWGTEVDRRIARP
;
A
#
# COMPACT_ATOMS: atom_id res chain seq x y z
N MET A 1 10.67 -26.76 8.04
CA MET A 1 9.40 -26.00 8.01
C MET A 1 9.41 -24.92 6.92
N LEU A 2 10.45 -24.06 6.84
CA LEU A 2 10.54 -23.05 5.79
C LEU A 2 10.66 -23.67 4.38
N ASP A 3 11.45 -24.74 4.25
CA ASP A 3 11.60 -25.49 2.98
C ASP A 3 10.27 -26.05 2.45
N ALA A 4 9.32 -26.37 3.34
CA ALA A 4 7.99 -26.84 2.94
C ALA A 4 7.11 -25.75 2.29
N ALA A 5 7.50 -24.48 2.39
CA ALA A 5 6.82 -23.38 1.73
C ALA A 5 7.36 -23.13 0.30
N ILE A 6 8.51 -23.72 -0.04
CA ILE A 6 9.12 -23.56 -1.36
C ILE A 6 8.44 -24.47 -2.38
N GLY A 7 8.10 -23.90 -3.52
CA GLY A 7 7.42 -24.59 -4.64
C GLY A 7 7.29 -23.65 -5.83
N ASP A 8 6.43 -23.99 -6.77
CA ASP A 8 6.26 -23.22 -8.00
C ASP A 8 5.82 -21.75 -7.76
N ALA A 9 5.04 -21.53 -6.72
CA ALA A 9 4.54 -20.19 -6.38
C ALA A 9 5.48 -19.39 -5.45
N VAL A 10 6.34 -20.07 -4.66
CA VAL A 10 7.26 -19.44 -3.72
C VAL A 10 8.66 -19.94 -4.00
N VAL A 11 9.42 -19.16 -4.75
CA VAL A 11 10.78 -19.53 -5.21
C VAL A 11 11.80 -19.43 -4.08
N GLY A 12 11.65 -18.45 -3.21
CA GLY A 12 12.54 -18.23 -2.07
C GLY A 12 11.82 -17.58 -0.90
N ALA A 13 12.28 -17.83 0.29
CA ALA A 13 11.73 -17.32 1.53
C ALA A 13 12.81 -16.90 2.52
N LEU A 14 12.50 -15.88 3.31
CA LEU A 14 13.30 -15.42 4.44
C LEU A 14 12.37 -15.21 5.63
N ILE A 15 12.79 -15.66 6.79
CA ILE A 15 12.14 -15.34 8.06
C ILE A 15 13.20 -14.82 9.04
N ARG A 16 12.86 -13.73 9.73
CA ARG A 16 13.61 -13.21 10.86
C ARG A 16 12.69 -13.08 12.06
N VAL A 17 13.15 -13.61 13.17
CA VAL A 17 12.52 -13.44 14.48
C VAL A 17 13.50 -12.69 15.37
N ASP A 18 13.02 -11.64 16.03
CA ASP A 18 13.78 -10.85 17.00
C ASP A 18 13.02 -10.90 18.32
N ASP A 19 13.54 -11.63 19.27
CA ASP A 19 12.90 -11.88 20.56
C ASP A 19 13.83 -11.45 21.69
N ARG A 20 13.27 -10.81 22.72
CA ARG A 20 14.05 -10.24 23.81
C ARG A 20 14.69 -11.29 24.73
N GLU A 21 14.09 -12.50 24.80
CA GLU A 21 14.53 -13.57 25.70
C GLU A 21 15.46 -14.56 25.00
N ILE A 22 15.13 -14.94 23.75
CA ILE A 22 15.89 -15.95 22.99
C ILE A 22 16.84 -15.35 21.95
N GLY A 23 16.81 -14.03 21.75
CA GLY A 23 17.66 -13.33 20.79
C GLY A 23 17.13 -13.32 19.36
N ALA A 24 17.96 -12.86 18.43
CA ALA A 24 17.62 -12.77 17.01
C ALA A 24 17.92 -14.09 16.29
N TRP A 25 16.98 -14.55 15.48
CA TRP A 25 17.11 -15.73 14.64
C TRP A 25 16.66 -15.44 13.21
N THR A 26 17.40 -15.98 12.23
CA THR A 26 17.07 -15.82 10.81
C THR A 26 17.23 -17.17 10.11
N ALA A 27 16.28 -17.48 9.22
CA ALA A 27 16.36 -18.63 8.31
C ALA A 27 15.97 -18.23 6.90
N THR A 28 16.54 -18.91 5.91
CA THR A 28 16.23 -18.76 4.51
C THR A 28 16.03 -20.12 3.86
N ALA A 29 15.23 -20.15 2.79
CA ALA A 29 15.00 -21.35 1.99
C ALA A 29 14.81 -20.96 0.52
N GLY A 30 15.05 -21.91 -0.39
CA GLY A 30 14.88 -21.73 -1.83
C GLY A 30 15.93 -20.83 -2.46
N SER A 31 15.54 -20.15 -3.57
CA SER A 31 16.42 -19.33 -4.40
C SER A 31 15.97 -17.87 -4.45
N ALA A 32 16.93 -16.95 -4.53
CA ALA A 32 16.69 -15.53 -4.76
C ALA A 32 16.22 -15.23 -6.21
N GLN A 33 16.28 -16.20 -7.10
CA GLN A 33 15.93 -16.05 -8.52
C GLN A 33 15.04 -17.20 -8.98
N ALA A 34 13.98 -16.88 -9.72
CA ALA A 34 13.14 -17.88 -10.36
C ALA A 34 13.97 -18.69 -11.36
N GLY A 35 13.86 -20.03 -11.31
CA GLY A 35 14.63 -20.95 -12.13
C GLY A 35 16.15 -21.00 -11.86
N GLY A 36 16.62 -20.31 -10.81
CA GLY A 36 18.02 -20.24 -10.40
C GLY A 36 18.34 -21.03 -9.14
N HIS A 37 19.63 -21.05 -8.78
CA HIS A 37 20.14 -21.70 -7.57
C HIS A 37 20.90 -20.71 -6.64
N VAL A 38 20.64 -19.40 -6.81
CA VAL A 38 21.26 -18.38 -5.96
C VAL A 38 20.59 -18.41 -4.57
N PRO A 39 21.33 -18.70 -3.48
CA PRO A 39 20.73 -18.72 -2.15
C PRO A 39 20.10 -17.39 -1.77
N VAL A 40 19.02 -17.43 -1.01
CA VAL A 40 18.40 -16.22 -0.43
C VAL A 40 19.38 -15.63 0.60
N ASP A 41 19.77 -14.36 0.43
CA ASP A 41 20.62 -13.66 1.39
C ASP A 41 19.81 -13.35 2.66
N PRO A 42 20.22 -13.83 3.84
CA PRO A 42 19.53 -13.53 5.11
C PRO A 42 19.53 -12.04 5.49
N ARG A 43 20.38 -11.22 4.83
CA ARG A 43 20.44 -9.76 4.99
C ARG A 43 19.86 -9.02 3.79
N GLY A 44 19.25 -9.76 2.85
CA GLY A 44 18.67 -9.19 1.64
C GLY A 44 17.48 -8.28 1.94
N ASN A 45 17.29 -7.28 1.06
CA ASN A 45 16.12 -6.42 1.10
C ASN A 45 15.05 -6.99 0.15
N PHE A 46 13.79 -6.89 0.55
CA PHE A 46 12.65 -7.27 -0.27
C PHE A 46 11.49 -6.29 -0.08
N ARG A 47 10.57 -6.29 -1.03
CA ARG A 47 9.41 -5.41 -0.99
C ARG A 47 8.43 -5.88 0.07
N ILE A 48 8.02 -4.99 0.97
CA ILE A 48 7.07 -5.29 2.06
C ILE A 48 5.61 -5.32 1.60
N GLY A 49 5.33 -4.99 0.34
CA GLY A 49 3.98 -5.02 -0.21
C GLY A 49 2.99 -4.20 0.62
N SER A 50 1.84 -4.78 0.93
CA SER A 50 0.76 -4.09 1.63
C SER A 50 1.01 -3.80 3.11
N ILE A 51 2.11 -4.27 3.70
CA ILE A 51 2.56 -3.78 5.01
C ILE A 51 2.81 -2.27 4.97
N THR A 52 3.17 -1.72 3.79
CA THR A 52 3.25 -0.27 3.53
C THR A 52 2.00 0.49 3.99
N LYS A 53 0.81 -0.12 3.87
CA LYS A 53 -0.45 0.51 4.29
C LYS A 53 -0.49 0.80 5.80
N THR A 54 0.08 -0.07 6.62
CA THR A 54 0.20 0.18 8.06
C THR A 54 1.02 1.43 8.35
N LEU A 55 2.12 1.63 7.61
CA LEU A 55 2.97 2.83 7.76
C LEU A 55 2.23 4.10 7.32
N VAL A 56 1.56 4.06 6.16
CA VAL A 56 0.74 5.18 5.66
C VAL A 56 -0.38 5.51 6.63
N ALA A 57 -1.12 4.49 7.13
CA ALA A 57 -2.18 4.68 8.10
C ALA A 57 -1.66 5.34 9.40
N THR A 58 -0.48 4.89 9.88
CA THR A 58 0.15 5.48 11.08
C THR A 58 0.46 6.95 10.88
N VAL A 59 1.04 7.35 9.73
CA VAL A 59 1.29 8.76 9.42
C VAL A 59 -0.02 9.58 9.39
N VAL A 60 -1.06 9.05 8.72
CA VAL A 60 -2.36 9.74 8.68
C VAL A 60 -2.94 9.92 10.08
N LEU A 61 -2.86 8.90 10.95
CA LEU A 61 -3.35 8.99 12.33
C LEU A 61 -2.52 9.96 13.18
N GLN A 62 -1.21 10.08 12.94
CA GLN A 62 -0.40 11.14 13.57
C GLN A 62 -0.83 12.53 13.10
N LEU A 63 -1.13 12.72 11.80
CA LEU A 63 -1.67 13.98 11.30
C LEU A 63 -3.06 14.29 11.87
N VAL A 64 -3.86 13.27 12.19
CA VAL A 64 -5.11 13.45 12.92
C VAL A 64 -4.85 13.90 14.36
N ALA A 65 -3.89 13.30 15.05
CA ALA A 65 -3.48 13.70 16.40
C ALA A 65 -2.95 15.14 16.43
N ASP A 66 -2.20 15.54 15.40
CA ASP A 66 -1.70 16.91 15.21
C ASP A 66 -2.83 17.92 14.86
N GLY A 67 -4.08 17.46 14.64
CA GLY A 67 -5.20 18.29 14.24
C GLY A 67 -5.21 18.75 12.78
N ALA A 68 -4.24 18.30 11.97
CA ALA A 68 -4.10 18.67 10.57
C ALA A 68 -5.09 17.94 9.65
N VAL A 69 -5.53 16.74 10.05
CA VAL A 69 -6.51 15.91 9.33
C VAL A 69 -7.67 15.57 10.25
N ARG A 70 -8.87 15.43 9.70
CA ARG A 70 -10.05 14.94 10.43
C ARG A 70 -10.62 13.73 9.75
N LEU A 71 -10.76 12.63 10.51
CA LEU A 71 -11.22 11.34 9.99
C LEU A 71 -12.60 11.42 9.30
N ASP A 72 -13.51 12.23 9.85
CA ASP A 72 -14.91 12.31 9.40
C ASP A 72 -15.13 13.38 8.31
N ARG A 73 -14.06 14.02 7.83
CA ARG A 73 -14.16 14.94 6.70
C ARG A 73 -13.95 14.24 5.38
N PRO A 74 -14.71 14.63 4.34
CA PRO A 74 -14.46 14.15 2.97
C PRO A 74 -13.04 14.47 2.52
N VAL A 75 -12.35 13.46 1.94
CA VAL A 75 -11.00 13.60 1.40
C VAL A 75 -10.95 14.63 0.25
N GLN A 76 -12.05 14.81 -0.48
CA GLN A 76 -12.19 15.82 -1.54
C GLN A 76 -11.97 17.26 -1.03
N ARG A 77 -12.05 17.51 0.27
CA ARG A 77 -11.72 18.82 0.86
C ARG A 77 -10.22 19.11 0.85
N HIS A 78 -9.41 18.07 0.94
CA HIS A 78 -7.95 18.17 0.86
C HIS A 78 -7.45 17.98 -0.58
N LEU A 79 -8.15 17.15 -1.36
CA LEU A 79 -7.77 16.76 -2.73
C LEU A 79 -8.86 17.17 -3.74
N PRO A 80 -9.06 18.49 -3.98
CA PRO A 80 -10.07 18.94 -4.92
C PRO A 80 -9.74 18.48 -6.34
N GLY A 81 -10.72 17.88 -7.03
CA GLY A 81 -10.58 17.44 -8.42
C GLY A 81 -9.84 16.10 -8.62
N VAL A 82 -9.32 15.45 -7.58
CA VAL A 82 -8.67 14.14 -7.70
C VAL A 82 -9.69 13.03 -7.93
N LEU A 83 -10.87 13.14 -7.30
CA LEU A 83 -12.01 12.26 -7.59
C LEU A 83 -12.98 12.95 -8.55
N PRO A 84 -13.62 12.22 -9.48
CA PRO A 84 -14.64 12.76 -10.37
C PRO A 84 -15.80 13.41 -9.58
N SER A 85 -16.44 14.43 -10.14
CA SER A 85 -17.55 15.17 -9.53
C SER A 85 -18.77 14.29 -9.22
N GLY A 86 -18.91 13.15 -9.88
CA GLY A 86 -19.97 12.16 -9.65
C GLY A 86 -19.73 11.22 -8.46
N TYR A 87 -18.54 11.27 -7.85
CA TYR A 87 -18.25 10.44 -6.68
C TYR A 87 -18.89 11.04 -5.42
N PRO A 88 -19.48 10.20 -4.55
CA PRO A 88 -20.04 10.66 -3.28
C PRO A 88 -18.93 11.20 -2.36
N PRO A 89 -19.28 11.97 -1.30
CA PRO A 89 -18.33 12.35 -0.28
C PRO A 89 -17.72 11.11 0.42
N ILE A 90 -16.39 10.96 0.33
CA ILE A 90 -15.66 9.84 0.91
C ILE A 90 -14.78 10.37 2.04
N THR A 91 -14.99 9.89 3.26
CA THR A 91 -14.23 10.34 4.43
C THR A 91 -12.82 9.72 4.46
N VAL A 92 -11.90 10.37 5.16
CA VAL A 92 -10.57 9.79 5.44
C VAL A 92 -10.71 8.45 6.18
N ARG A 93 -11.72 8.32 7.04
CA ARG A 93 -12.07 7.07 7.73
C ARG A 93 -12.43 5.97 6.76
N ASP A 94 -13.23 6.25 5.73
CA ASP A 94 -13.62 5.25 4.72
C ASP A 94 -12.42 4.74 3.94
N LEU A 95 -11.46 5.60 3.61
CA LEU A 95 -10.21 5.19 2.95
C LEU A 95 -9.39 4.25 3.84
N LEU A 96 -9.19 4.61 5.12
CA LEU A 96 -8.43 3.80 6.08
C LEU A 96 -9.06 2.43 6.32
N HIS A 97 -10.39 2.35 6.38
CA HIS A 97 -11.14 1.13 6.67
C HIS A 97 -11.42 0.29 5.42
N ASN A 98 -11.11 0.77 4.21
CA ASN A 98 -11.54 0.16 2.95
C ASN A 98 -13.08 0.06 2.83
N THR A 99 -13.78 1.09 3.25
CA THR A 99 -15.24 1.22 3.14
C THR A 99 -15.66 2.34 2.18
N SER A 100 -14.73 2.81 1.33
CA SER A 100 -14.95 3.93 0.42
C SER A 100 -15.82 3.62 -0.80
N GLY A 101 -15.89 2.35 -1.20
CA GLY A 101 -16.49 1.94 -2.48
C GLY A 101 -15.66 2.26 -3.72
N ILE A 102 -14.47 2.87 -3.57
CA ILE A 102 -13.62 3.18 -4.73
C ILE A 102 -13.03 1.89 -5.31
N PRO A 103 -13.19 1.61 -6.62
CA PRO A 103 -12.62 0.44 -7.27
C PRO A 103 -11.10 0.34 -7.09
N ASN A 104 -10.59 -0.87 -7.12
CA ASN A 104 -9.16 -1.13 -7.05
C ASN A 104 -8.52 -0.96 -8.43
N TYR A 105 -7.54 -0.06 -8.58
CA TYR A 105 -6.81 0.14 -9.84
C TYR A 105 -5.97 -1.06 -10.26
N LEU A 106 -5.61 -1.95 -9.34
CA LEU A 106 -4.60 -2.99 -9.59
C LEU A 106 -4.95 -3.93 -10.75
N PRO A 107 -6.20 -4.40 -10.92
CA PRO A 107 -6.58 -5.21 -12.08
C PRO A 107 -6.37 -4.52 -13.43
N GLU A 108 -6.43 -3.18 -13.49
CA GLU A 108 -6.23 -2.41 -14.72
C GLU A 108 -4.75 -2.39 -15.18
N VAL A 109 -3.82 -2.59 -14.26
CA VAL A 109 -2.37 -2.55 -14.55
C VAL A 109 -1.71 -3.91 -14.44
N LEU A 110 -2.31 -4.87 -13.72
CA LEU A 110 -1.78 -6.21 -13.46
C LEU A 110 -2.91 -7.23 -13.56
N SER A 111 -3.38 -7.53 -14.77
CA SER A 111 -4.44 -8.51 -15.02
C SER A 111 -3.91 -9.93 -15.20
N SER A 112 -2.62 -10.07 -15.51
CA SER A 112 -1.94 -11.34 -15.74
C SER A 112 -0.51 -11.35 -15.22
N PRO A 113 0.13 -12.53 -15.02
CA PRO A 113 1.56 -12.61 -14.69
C PRO A 113 2.46 -11.93 -15.71
N ASP A 114 2.09 -11.93 -16.99
CA ASP A 114 2.86 -11.30 -18.06
C ASP A 114 2.85 -9.77 -17.93
N ASP A 115 1.75 -9.19 -17.43
CA ASP A 115 1.66 -7.76 -17.17
C ASP A 115 2.65 -7.30 -16.08
N ILE A 116 2.95 -8.15 -15.11
CA ILE A 116 3.95 -7.85 -14.07
C ILE A 116 5.32 -7.66 -14.73
N LEU A 117 5.67 -8.49 -15.68
CA LEU A 117 6.95 -8.39 -16.41
C LEU A 117 6.94 -7.21 -17.38
N ALA A 118 5.85 -6.99 -18.10
CA ALA A 118 5.71 -5.91 -19.07
C ALA A 118 5.73 -4.53 -18.38
N ASN A 119 5.07 -4.40 -17.23
CA ASN A 119 4.90 -3.13 -16.52
C ASN A 119 5.94 -2.90 -15.42
N ARG A 120 6.89 -3.82 -15.21
CA ARG A 120 7.89 -3.72 -14.10
C ARG A 120 8.74 -2.47 -14.11
N THR A 121 8.92 -1.83 -15.26
CA THR A 121 9.70 -0.60 -15.45
C THR A 121 8.83 0.62 -15.70
N GLN A 122 7.51 0.45 -15.82
CA GLN A 122 6.59 1.55 -16.01
C GLN A 122 6.40 2.33 -14.71
N THR A 123 6.44 3.65 -14.82
CA THR A 123 6.15 4.55 -13.70
C THR A 123 4.76 5.12 -13.86
N TRP A 124 3.95 5.03 -12.81
CA TRP A 124 2.62 5.60 -12.71
C TRP A 124 2.63 6.74 -11.70
N THR A 125 2.00 7.86 -12.03
CA THR A 125 1.73 8.87 -11.01
C THR A 125 0.55 8.43 -10.14
N PRO A 126 0.47 8.89 -8.87
CA PRO A 126 -0.68 8.61 -8.02
C PRO A 126 -2.02 8.99 -8.67
N GLU A 127 -2.07 10.12 -9.36
CA GLU A 127 -3.26 10.63 -10.06
C GLU A 127 -3.67 9.71 -11.21
N GLN A 128 -2.72 9.17 -11.97
CA GLN A 128 -2.98 8.19 -13.03
C GLN A 128 -3.62 6.92 -12.45
N LEU A 129 -3.10 6.42 -11.32
CA LEU A 129 -3.67 5.23 -10.65
C LEU A 129 -5.09 5.49 -10.14
N VAL A 130 -5.33 6.66 -9.57
CA VAL A 130 -6.69 7.07 -9.15
C VAL A 130 -7.61 7.18 -10.36
N ALA A 131 -7.16 7.79 -11.47
CA ALA A 131 -7.95 7.93 -12.68
C ALA A 131 -8.35 6.58 -13.29
N LEU A 132 -7.45 5.58 -13.30
CA LEU A 132 -7.76 4.22 -13.73
C LEU A 132 -8.92 3.61 -12.91
N ALA A 133 -8.84 3.69 -11.59
CA ALA A 133 -9.89 3.19 -10.72
C ALA A 133 -11.21 3.93 -10.90
N THR A 134 -11.17 5.25 -11.00
CA THR A 134 -12.35 6.10 -11.08
C THR A 134 -12.93 6.26 -12.48
N ALA A 135 -12.35 5.59 -13.50
CA ALA A 135 -13.01 5.36 -14.78
C ALA A 135 -14.26 4.47 -14.63
N HIS A 136 -14.37 3.75 -13.52
CA HIS A 136 -15.52 2.94 -13.13
C HIS A 136 -16.33 3.63 -12.01
N PRO A 137 -17.64 3.36 -11.93
CA PRO A 137 -18.45 3.88 -10.83
C PRO A 137 -18.03 3.25 -9.49
N PRO A 138 -18.38 3.88 -8.34
CA PRO A 138 -18.22 3.25 -7.04
C PRO A 138 -18.89 1.86 -6.98
N GLU A 139 -18.23 0.90 -6.34
CA GLU A 139 -18.73 -0.48 -6.17
C GLU A 139 -19.91 -0.54 -5.19
N PHE A 140 -19.93 0.39 -4.23
CA PHE A 140 -20.97 0.53 -3.22
C PHE A 140 -20.89 1.93 -2.60
N GLU A 141 -21.97 2.33 -1.90
CA GLU A 141 -22.01 3.61 -1.19
C GLU A 141 -21.01 3.62 -0.02
N PRO A 142 -20.26 4.73 0.20
CA PRO A 142 -19.28 4.83 1.28
C PRO A 142 -19.87 4.47 2.63
N GLY A 143 -19.12 3.66 3.39
CA GLY A 143 -19.52 3.21 4.73
C GLY A 143 -20.48 2.03 4.77
N THR A 144 -21.00 1.54 3.64
CA THR A 144 -22.04 0.48 3.62
C THR A 144 -21.47 -0.94 3.50
N ALA A 145 -20.26 -1.09 2.97
CA ALA A 145 -19.61 -2.39 2.78
C ALA A 145 -18.09 -2.29 2.93
N LEU A 146 -17.42 -3.44 3.04
CA LEU A 146 -15.96 -3.57 3.01
C LEU A 146 -15.51 -4.03 1.62
N GLY A 147 -14.64 -3.26 0.98
CA GLY A 147 -14.01 -3.61 -0.30
C GLY A 147 -12.54 -3.19 -0.32
N TYR A 148 -11.63 -4.16 -0.32
CA TYR A 148 -10.21 -3.87 -0.34
C TYR A 148 -9.81 -3.18 -1.64
N SER A 149 -9.28 -1.96 -1.53
CA SER A 149 -8.83 -1.18 -2.68
C SER A 149 -7.48 -0.53 -2.41
N ASN A 150 -6.49 -0.80 -3.27
CA ASN A 150 -5.20 -0.11 -3.22
C ASN A 150 -5.35 1.37 -3.50
N THR A 151 -6.37 1.78 -4.26
CA THR A 151 -6.66 3.19 -4.59
C THR A 151 -6.89 4.03 -3.34
N ASN A 152 -7.48 3.47 -2.29
CA ASN A 152 -7.67 4.15 -1.00
C ASN A 152 -6.33 4.64 -0.43
N TYR A 153 -5.30 3.82 -0.50
CA TYR A 153 -3.99 4.14 0.06
C TYR A 153 -3.13 5.01 -0.87
N VAL A 154 -3.42 5.04 -2.16
CA VAL A 154 -2.88 6.06 -3.07
C VAL A 154 -3.43 7.43 -2.68
N LEU A 155 -4.75 7.55 -2.46
CA LEU A 155 -5.38 8.79 -1.98
C LEU A 155 -4.87 9.24 -0.61
N LEU A 156 -4.63 8.31 0.33
CA LEU A 156 -4.03 8.64 1.62
C LEU A 156 -2.58 9.13 1.46
N GLY A 157 -1.83 8.60 0.50
CA GLY A 157 -0.49 9.11 0.15
C GLY A 157 -0.53 10.53 -0.38
N LEU A 158 -1.47 10.84 -1.28
CA LEU A 158 -1.72 12.20 -1.77
C LEU A 158 -2.18 13.14 -0.65
N LEU A 159 -3.03 12.68 0.26
CA LEU A 159 -3.46 13.45 1.44
C LEU A 159 -2.27 13.82 2.32
N ILE A 160 -1.35 12.89 2.58
CA ILE A 160 -0.13 13.19 3.35
C ILE A 160 0.67 14.28 2.65
N GLN A 161 0.87 14.15 1.34
CA GLN A 161 1.65 15.11 0.56
C GLN A 161 1.00 16.49 0.57
N GLU A 162 -0.31 16.58 0.39
CA GLU A 162 -1.04 17.85 0.42
C GLU A 162 -0.93 18.55 1.77
N VAL A 163 -1.10 17.79 2.87
CA VAL A 163 -1.12 18.36 4.23
C VAL A 163 0.29 18.74 4.72
N THR A 164 1.32 17.99 4.32
CA THR A 164 2.69 18.16 4.84
C THR A 164 3.64 18.89 3.89
N GLY A 165 3.30 18.96 2.60
CA GLY A 165 4.20 19.42 1.54
C GLY A 165 5.31 18.43 1.19
N ASN A 166 5.36 17.27 1.82
CA ASN A 166 6.39 16.24 1.60
C ASN A 166 5.78 14.98 0.99
N TRP A 167 6.56 14.29 0.15
CA TRP A 167 6.19 12.98 -0.32
C TRP A 167 5.93 12.02 0.86
N TRP A 168 4.87 11.20 0.76
CA TRP A 168 4.44 10.30 1.83
C TRP A 168 5.55 9.39 2.37
N GLY A 169 6.48 8.92 1.51
CA GLY A 169 7.60 8.10 1.93
C GLY A 169 8.61 8.86 2.79
N THR A 170 8.79 10.16 2.54
CA THR A 170 9.62 11.04 3.40
C THR A 170 8.99 11.17 4.79
N GLU A 171 7.65 11.28 4.85
CA GLU A 171 6.94 11.35 6.14
C GLU A 171 7.01 10.02 6.91
N VAL A 172 6.93 8.87 6.21
CA VAL A 172 7.15 7.55 6.83
C VAL A 172 8.57 7.45 7.39
N ASP A 173 9.57 7.86 6.61
CA ASP A 173 10.96 7.82 7.05
C ASP A 173 11.18 8.70 8.30
N ARG A 174 10.73 9.96 8.26
CA ARG A 174 10.91 10.92 9.32
C ARG A 174 10.13 10.59 10.61
N ARG A 175 8.91 10.06 10.48
CA ARG A 175 7.99 9.85 11.61
C ARG A 175 8.06 8.45 12.22
N ILE A 176 8.53 7.46 11.45
CA ILE A 176 8.46 6.03 11.84
C ILE A 176 9.81 5.35 11.77
N ALA A 177 10.52 5.44 10.63
CA ALA A 177 11.75 4.68 10.43
C ALA A 177 12.97 5.33 11.12
N ARG A 178 13.00 6.65 11.19
CA ARG A 178 14.06 7.45 11.82
C ARG A 178 13.48 8.62 12.60
N PRO A 179 12.70 8.38 13.67
CA PRO A 179 12.01 9.40 14.45
C PRO A 179 12.98 10.27 15.30
#